data_5d16e0dde2c700a42522335e7b466d66
#
_entry.id   5d16e0dde2c700a42522335e7b466d66
#
_cell.length_a   1.000
_cell.length_b   1.000
_cell.length_c   1.000
_cell.angle_alpha   90.00
_cell.angle_beta   90.00
_cell.angle_gamma   90.00
#
_symmetry.space_group_name_H-M   'P 1'
#
loop_
_entity.id
_entity.type
_entity.pdbx_description
1 polymer ?
#
loop_
_entity_poly.entity_id
_entity_poly.type
_entity_poly.pdbx_seq_one_letter_code
_entity_poly.pdbx_strand_id
1 'polypeptide(L)'
;MTRFLVSEENPSGRKLEDILMELRADVLTRCTKISGDTRPEALQVMANNMKVLEHLTAAIALSQESTHLLDRAFGPSEAAKGGPPRIGVA
;
A
#
# COMPACT_ATOMS: atom_id res chain seq x y z
N MET A 1 11.68 12.54 -6.04
CA MET A 1 11.49 12.48 -4.57
C MET A 1 10.16 11.81 -4.23
N THR A 2 10.18 10.83 -3.36
CA THR A 2 8.94 10.21 -2.89
C THR A 2 8.29 11.07 -1.80
N ARG A 3 6.97 11.22 -1.87
CA ARG A 3 6.22 12.08 -0.94
C ARG A 3 5.71 11.30 0.28
N PHE A 4 5.26 10.07 0.07
CA PHE A 4 4.66 9.26 1.11
C PHE A 4 5.53 8.08 1.51
N LEU A 5 6.35 7.59 0.59
CA LEU A 5 7.14 6.39 0.78
C LEU A 5 8.48 6.73 1.44
N VAL A 6 8.94 5.84 2.29
CA VAL A 6 10.24 5.95 2.93
C VAL A 6 11.35 5.89 1.88
N SER A 7 12.29 6.82 1.96
CA SER A 7 13.45 6.88 1.07
C SER A 7 14.57 7.65 1.78
N GLU A 8 15.74 7.70 1.14
CA GLU A 8 16.85 8.50 1.64
C GLU A 8 16.44 9.96 1.88
N GLU A 9 15.65 10.52 0.93
CA GLU A 9 15.17 11.90 1.02
C GLU A 9 13.95 12.08 1.93
N ASN A 10 13.30 10.98 2.30
CA ASN A 10 12.10 10.98 3.13
C ASN A 10 12.18 9.88 4.19
N PRO A 11 13.10 10.01 5.17
CA PRO A 11 13.31 8.95 6.18
C PRO A 11 12.09 8.67 7.04
N SER A 12 11.20 9.66 7.22
CA SER A 12 9.98 9.50 8.01
C SER A 12 8.81 8.93 7.22
N GLY A 13 9.00 8.64 5.94
CA GLY A 13 7.99 8.02 5.09
C GLY A 13 7.69 6.59 5.51
N ARG A 14 6.72 5.98 4.85
CA ARG A 14 6.25 4.65 5.19
C ARG A 14 6.49 3.68 4.04
N LYS A 15 6.50 2.39 4.33
CA LYS A 15 6.59 1.36 3.30
C LYS A 15 5.31 1.32 2.49
N LEU A 16 5.43 1.04 1.20
CA LEU A 16 4.27 0.95 0.31
C LEU A 16 3.25 -0.07 0.79
N GLU A 17 3.68 -1.26 1.17
CA GLU A 17 2.77 -2.31 1.66
C GLU A 17 2.00 -1.87 2.91
N ASP A 18 2.62 -1.08 3.78
CA ASP A 18 1.96 -0.61 5.01
C ASP A 18 0.88 0.42 4.69
N ILE A 19 1.16 1.35 3.77
CA ILE A 19 0.18 2.34 3.32
C ILE A 19 -0.99 1.65 2.63
N LEU A 20 -0.71 0.67 1.76
CA LEU A 20 -1.75 -0.07 1.05
C LEU A 20 -2.63 -0.87 2.00
N MET A 21 -2.06 -1.45 3.06
CA MET A 21 -2.82 -2.17 4.08
C MET A 21 -3.77 -1.24 4.83
N GLU A 22 -3.33 -0.03 5.17
CA GLU A 22 -4.19 0.96 5.82
C GLU A 22 -5.32 1.41 4.89
N LEU A 23 -5.01 1.66 3.62
CA LEU A 23 -6.04 2.02 2.64
C LEU A 23 -7.05 0.91 2.46
N ARG A 24 -6.60 -0.34 2.43
CA ARG A 24 -7.49 -1.49 2.35
C ARG A 24 -8.43 -1.56 3.55
N ALA A 25 -7.90 -1.33 4.75
CA ALA A 25 -8.71 -1.32 5.98
C ALA A 25 -9.77 -0.20 5.92
N ASP A 26 -9.40 0.98 5.44
CA ASP A 26 -10.35 2.09 5.27
C ASP A 26 -11.45 1.76 4.27
N VAL A 27 -11.11 1.13 3.15
CA VAL A 27 -12.10 0.71 2.14
C VAL A 27 -13.06 -0.32 2.74
N LEU A 28 -12.54 -1.29 3.51
CA LEU A 28 -13.39 -2.28 4.20
C LEU A 28 -14.34 -1.60 5.17
N THR A 29 -13.89 -0.62 5.94
CA THR A 29 -14.74 0.15 6.85
C THR A 29 -15.85 0.86 6.08
N ARG A 30 -15.52 1.47 4.95
CA ARG A 30 -16.52 2.11 4.09
C ARG A 30 -17.54 1.10 3.56
N CYS A 31 -17.10 -0.07 3.13
CA CYS A 31 -18.00 -1.14 2.70
C CYS A 31 -18.97 -1.56 3.79
N THR A 32 -18.49 -1.67 5.02
CA THR A 32 -19.33 -2.00 6.18
C THR A 32 -20.42 -0.95 6.38
N LYS A 33 -20.10 0.33 6.22
CA LYS A 33 -21.05 1.42 6.41
C LYS A 33 -22.17 1.43 5.37
N ILE A 34 -21.88 0.96 4.14
CA ILE A 34 -22.88 0.97 3.07
C ILE A 34 -23.50 -0.41 2.82
N SER A 35 -23.12 -1.43 3.56
CA SER A 35 -23.54 -2.81 3.31
C SER A 35 -25.04 -3.04 3.40
N GLY A 36 -25.77 -2.23 4.19
CA GLY A 36 -27.22 -2.32 4.31
C GLY A 36 -28.01 -1.47 3.32
N ASP A 37 -27.33 -0.68 2.50
CA ASP A 37 -27.99 0.20 1.53
C ASP A 37 -28.26 -0.56 0.24
N THR A 38 -29.54 -0.69 -0.12
CA THR A 38 -29.97 -1.47 -1.29
C THR A 38 -30.27 -0.62 -2.53
N ARG A 39 -30.00 0.68 -2.47
CA ARG A 39 -30.19 1.54 -3.64
C ARG A 39 -29.24 1.11 -4.76
N PRO A 40 -29.65 1.23 -6.05
CA PRO A 40 -28.78 0.80 -7.17
C PRO A 40 -27.39 1.46 -7.14
N GLU A 41 -27.30 2.73 -6.79
CA GLU A 41 -26.03 3.46 -6.70
C GLU A 41 -25.12 2.87 -5.62
N ALA A 42 -25.69 2.53 -4.46
CA ALA A 42 -24.95 1.93 -3.36
C ALA A 42 -24.45 0.52 -3.72
N LEU A 43 -25.28 -0.26 -4.41
CA LEU A 43 -24.89 -1.59 -4.87
C LEU A 43 -23.74 -1.50 -5.89
N GLN A 44 -23.79 -0.53 -6.79
CA GLN A 44 -22.71 -0.32 -7.76
C GLN A 44 -21.41 0.12 -7.08
N VAL A 45 -21.50 1.04 -6.12
CA VAL A 45 -20.34 1.47 -5.33
C VAL A 45 -19.74 0.29 -4.57
N MET A 46 -20.58 -0.56 -3.97
CA MET A 46 -20.11 -1.76 -3.28
C MET A 46 -19.37 -2.69 -4.24
N ALA A 47 -19.92 -2.94 -5.44
CA ALA A 47 -19.28 -3.79 -6.45
C ALA A 47 -17.93 -3.20 -6.86
N ASN A 48 -17.84 -1.89 -7.07
CA ASN A 48 -16.59 -1.23 -7.39
C ASN A 48 -15.57 -1.35 -6.25
N ASN A 49 -16.02 -1.18 -5.01
CA ASN A 49 -15.14 -1.30 -3.84
C ASN A 49 -14.58 -2.71 -3.67
N MET A 50 -15.37 -3.74 -4.02
CA MET A 50 -14.88 -5.12 -4.00
C MET A 50 -13.72 -5.32 -4.98
N LYS A 51 -13.81 -4.71 -6.17
CA LYS A 51 -12.71 -4.75 -7.15
C LYS A 51 -11.51 -3.96 -6.67
N VAL A 52 -11.73 -2.80 -6.06
CA VAL A 52 -10.63 -2.01 -5.44
C VAL A 52 -9.90 -2.85 -4.41
N LEU A 53 -10.63 -3.57 -3.55
CA LEU A 53 -10.03 -4.45 -2.55
C LEU A 53 -9.18 -5.55 -3.17
N GLU A 54 -9.66 -6.16 -4.26
CA GLU A 54 -8.88 -7.17 -4.99
C GLU A 54 -7.56 -6.59 -5.51
N HIS A 55 -7.61 -5.39 -6.10
CA HIS A 55 -6.42 -4.73 -6.63
C HIS A 55 -5.46 -4.31 -5.52
N LEU A 56 -5.99 -3.82 -4.40
CA LEU A 56 -5.15 -3.47 -3.25
C LEU A 56 -4.47 -4.71 -2.67
N THR A 57 -5.17 -5.83 -2.57
CA THR A 57 -4.62 -7.09 -2.09
C THR A 57 -3.48 -7.56 -3.01
N ALA A 58 -3.68 -7.50 -4.32
CA ALA A 58 -2.64 -7.85 -5.29
C ALA A 58 -1.43 -6.90 -5.19
N ALA A 59 -1.69 -5.61 -5.04
CA ALA A 59 -0.63 -4.61 -4.90
C ALA A 59 0.19 -4.83 -3.62
N ILE A 60 -0.46 -5.16 -2.52
CA ILE A 60 0.21 -5.49 -1.25
C ILE A 60 1.15 -6.68 -1.44
N ALA A 61 0.66 -7.75 -2.07
CA ALA A 61 1.47 -8.95 -2.30
C ALA A 61 2.71 -8.65 -3.15
N LEU A 62 2.55 -7.85 -4.21
CA LEU A 62 3.67 -7.44 -5.07
C LEU A 62 4.68 -6.57 -4.30
N SER A 63 4.19 -5.65 -3.47
CA SER A 63 5.03 -4.77 -2.67
C SER A 63 5.84 -5.57 -1.66
N GLN A 64 5.22 -6.54 -0.99
CA GLN A 64 5.90 -7.45 -0.06
C GLN A 64 6.93 -8.31 -0.77
N GLU A 65 6.61 -8.82 -1.96
CA GLU A 65 7.56 -9.57 -2.77
C GLU A 65 8.80 -8.74 -3.10
N SER A 66 8.60 -7.49 -3.51
CA SER A 66 9.71 -6.57 -3.79
C SER A 66 10.58 -6.33 -2.57
N THR A 67 9.97 -6.14 -1.39
CA THR A 67 10.70 -5.98 -0.13
C THR A 67 11.55 -7.20 0.16
N HIS A 68 10.99 -8.41 0.02
CA HIS A 68 11.74 -9.65 0.24
C HIS A 68 12.90 -9.83 -0.75
N LEU A 69 12.68 -9.49 -2.02
CA LEU A 69 13.73 -9.54 -3.03
C LEU A 69 14.90 -8.63 -2.69
N LEU A 70 14.61 -7.39 -2.30
CA LEU A 70 15.63 -6.41 -1.93
C LEU A 70 16.37 -6.82 -0.66
N ASP A 71 15.64 -7.29 0.34
CA ASP A 71 16.24 -7.71 1.61
C ASP A 71 17.20 -8.90 1.41
N ARG A 72 16.81 -9.86 0.57
CA ARG A 72 17.68 -11.02 0.27
C ARG A 72 18.92 -10.65 -0.54
N ALA A 73 18.76 -9.72 -1.50
CA ALA A 73 19.85 -9.34 -2.38
C ALA A 73 20.84 -8.36 -1.74
N PHE A 74 20.35 -7.43 -0.93
CA PHE A 74 21.14 -6.28 -0.47
C PHE A 74 21.09 -6.07 1.04
N GLY A 75 20.37 -6.91 1.78
CA GLY A 75 20.15 -6.72 3.21
C GLY A 75 19.07 -5.68 3.53
N PRO A 76 18.86 -5.40 4.82
CA PRO A 76 17.80 -4.49 5.25
C PRO A 76 17.95 -3.07 4.70
N SER A 77 16.82 -2.39 4.50
CA SER A 77 16.80 -1.00 4.06
C SER A 77 17.31 -0.07 5.15
N GLU A 78 18.12 0.91 4.75
CA GLU A 78 18.57 1.99 5.62
C GLU A 78 17.79 3.29 5.39
N ALA A 79 16.75 3.25 4.54
CA ALA A 79 16.00 4.46 4.17
C ALA A 79 15.38 5.18 5.36
N ALA A 80 14.87 4.44 6.34
CA ALA A 80 14.29 5.03 7.55
C ALA A 80 15.31 5.78 8.41
N LYS A 81 16.61 5.51 8.20
CA LYS A 81 17.72 6.18 8.86
C LYS A 81 18.39 7.22 7.96
N GLY A 82 17.78 7.52 6.80
CA GLY A 82 18.35 8.43 5.83
C GLY A 82 19.51 7.85 5.03
N GLY A 83 19.66 6.52 5.03
CA GLY A 83 20.71 5.85 4.29
C GLY A 83 20.44 5.74 2.80
N PRO A 84 21.45 5.29 2.01
CA PRO A 84 21.32 5.24 0.55
C PRO A 84 20.32 4.19 0.09
N PRO A 85 19.72 4.37 -1.11
CA PRO A 85 18.83 3.37 -1.65
C PRO A 85 19.58 2.10 -2.02
N ARG A 86 18.92 0.95 -1.91
CA ARG A 86 19.49 -0.34 -2.31
C ARG A 86 19.55 -0.50 -3.82
N ILE A 87 18.59 0.09 -4.53
CA ILE A 87 18.55 0.15 -6.00
C ILE A 87 18.12 1.55 -6.43
N GLY A 88 18.39 1.87 -7.69
CA GLY A 88 18.02 3.15 -8.23
C GLY A 88 18.97 4.26 -7.80
N VAL A 89 18.69 5.46 -8.31
CA VAL A 89 19.38 6.69 -7.90
C VAL A 89 18.35 7.63 -7.30
N ALA A 90 18.76 8.30 -6.23
CA ALA A 90 17.88 9.21 -5.50
C ALA A 90 17.48 10.41 -6.35
#